data_4bf2c9e424d0fda189982bede0ef0d27
#
_entry.id   4bf2c9e424d0fda189982bede0ef0d27
#
_cell.length_a   1.000
_cell.length_b   1.000
_cell.length_c   1.000
_cell.angle_alpha   90.00
_cell.angle_beta   90.00
_cell.angle_gamma   90.00
#
_symmetry.space_group_name_H-M   'P 1'
#
loop_
_entity.id
_entity.type
_entity.pdbx_description
1 polymer ?
#
loop_
_entity_poly.entity_id
_entity_poly.type
_entity_poly.pdbx_seq_one_letter_code
_entity_poly.pdbx_strand_id
1 'polypeptide(L)'
;MKMLDTNICIYAIKQAPQEVLNKFKEELTHGGGLRISAITLAELTHGTEKSACPEKNKAALAELLAALTVMPFDDLAAAQYGKICAHLQKCGTPIGVMDMLIAAHAKSEDMTLVTNNVREFERVPDLAIENWVE
;
A
#
# COMPACT_ATOMS: atom_id res chain seq x y z
N MET A 1 10.07 -9.45 -0.54
CA MET A 1 9.60 -8.22 -1.19
C MET A 1 8.46 -7.58 -0.43
N LYS A 2 8.37 -6.26 -0.50
CA LYS A 2 7.39 -5.51 0.28
C LYS A 2 6.57 -4.62 -0.61
N MET A 3 5.26 -4.56 -0.33
CA MET A 3 4.31 -3.66 -0.97
C MET A 3 3.85 -2.65 0.07
N LEU A 4 3.94 -1.36 -0.26
CA LEU A 4 3.52 -0.29 0.65
C LEU A 4 2.05 0.02 0.45
N ASP A 5 1.30 0.19 1.54
CA ASP A 5 -0.07 0.68 1.42
C ASP A 5 -0.09 2.19 1.18
N THR A 6 -1.27 2.72 0.91
CA THR A 6 -1.45 4.13 0.56
C THR A 6 -0.99 5.07 1.67
N ASN A 7 -1.30 4.76 2.93
CA ASN A 7 -0.94 5.64 4.05
C ASN A 7 0.57 5.72 4.26
N ILE A 8 1.27 4.60 4.09
CA ILE A 8 2.74 4.60 4.19
C ILE A 8 3.34 5.50 3.11
N CYS A 9 2.79 5.45 1.89
CA CYS A 9 3.23 6.33 0.81
C CYS A 9 2.97 7.80 1.14
N ILE A 10 1.81 8.12 1.73
CA ILE A 10 1.48 9.47 2.16
C ILE A 10 2.47 9.96 3.21
N TYR A 11 2.84 9.11 4.17
CA TYR A 11 3.85 9.45 5.17
C TYR A 11 5.20 9.76 4.52
N ALA A 12 5.60 8.96 3.53
CA ALA A 12 6.85 9.20 2.81
C ALA A 12 6.82 10.55 2.07
N ILE A 13 5.70 10.90 1.44
CA ILE A 13 5.52 12.18 0.74
C ILE A 13 5.60 13.34 1.73
N LYS A 14 4.94 13.21 2.89
CA LYS A 14 4.92 14.24 3.93
C LYS A 14 6.21 14.30 4.75
N GLN A 15 7.09 13.33 4.57
CA GLN A 15 8.34 13.20 5.31
C GLN A 15 8.14 13.12 6.83
N ALA A 16 7.09 12.41 7.25
CA ALA A 16 6.76 12.17 8.65
C ALA A 16 5.84 10.95 8.76
N PRO A 17 5.95 10.16 9.84
CA PRO A 17 6.91 10.30 10.92
C PRO A 17 8.32 9.81 10.55
N GLN A 18 9.31 10.18 11.33
CA GLN A 18 10.70 9.89 11.04
C GLN A 18 11.01 8.39 10.94
N GLU A 19 10.37 7.55 11.76
CA GLU A 19 10.60 6.10 11.70
C GLU A 19 10.21 5.50 10.35
N VAL A 20 9.18 6.03 9.69
CA VAL A 20 8.79 5.59 8.34
C VAL A 20 9.89 5.95 7.33
N LEU A 21 10.41 7.18 7.40
CA LEU A 21 11.49 7.61 6.52
C LEU A 21 12.74 6.77 6.72
N ASN A 22 13.07 6.46 7.97
CA ASN A 22 14.23 5.64 8.29
C ASN A 22 14.11 4.25 7.68
N LYS A 23 12.94 3.63 7.82
CA LYS A 23 12.68 2.31 7.24
C LYS A 23 12.70 2.35 5.72
N PHE A 24 12.13 3.39 5.13
CA PHE A 24 12.12 3.59 3.68
C PHE A 24 13.56 3.64 3.13
N LYS A 25 14.42 4.45 3.75
CA LYS A 25 15.82 4.57 3.36
C LYS A 25 16.57 3.27 3.54
N GLU A 26 16.32 2.58 4.65
CA GLU A 26 16.94 1.29 4.95
C GLU A 26 16.61 0.25 3.89
N GLU A 27 15.33 0.14 3.51
CA GLU A 27 14.89 -0.80 2.48
C GLU A 27 15.48 -0.48 1.11
N LEU A 28 15.56 0.80 0.74
CA LEU A 28 16.17 1.21 -0.52
C LEU A 28 17.66 0.87 -0.57
N THR A 29 18.34 1.02 0.56
CA THR A 29 19.78 0.74 0.67
C THR A 29 20.05 -0.77 0.52
N HIS A 30 19.19 -1.62 1.08
CA HIS A 30 19.37 -3.06 1.05
C HIS A 30 18.92 -3.72 -0.26
N GLY A 31 18.40 -2.95 -1.20
CA GLY A 31 18.11 -3.43 -2.55
C GLY A 31 16.96 -4.42 -2.66
N GLY A 32 16.13 -4.55 -1.62
CA GLY A 32 15.00 -5.48 -1.62
C GLY A 32 13.89 -5.09 -2.57
N GLY A 33 13.87 -3.85 -3.01
CA GLY A 33 12.84 -3.32 -3.88
C GLY A 33 11.53 -3.06 -3.14
N LEU A 34 11.03 -1.84 -3.27
CA LEU A 34 9.73 -1.47 -2.73
C LEU A 34 8.73 -1.35 -3.88
N ARG A 35 7.54 -1.85 -3.65
CA ARG A 35 6.49 -1.87 -4.66
C ARG A 35 5.21 -1.27 -4.12
N ILE A 36 4.37 -0.77 -5.02
CA ILE A 36 3.01 -0.38 -4.70
C ILE A 36 2.07 -0.99 -5.72
N SER A 37 0.83 -1.18 -5.32
CA SER A 37 -0.25 -1.57 -6.22
C SER A 37 -0.66 -0.40 -7.10
N ALA A 38 -1.10 -0.68 -8.32
CA ALA A 38 -1.76 0.32 -9.16
C ALA A 38 -2.99 0.92 -8.44
N ILE A 39 -3.61 0.17 -7.53
CA ILE A 39 -4.72 0.67 -6.71
C ILE A 39 -4.22 1.81 -5.80
N THR A 40 -3.08 1.61 -5.15
CA THR A 40 -2.44 2.65 -4.32
C THR A 40 -2.11 3.88 -5.17
N LEU A 41 -1.57 3.67 -6.37
CA LEU A 41 -1.28 4.77 -7.28
C LEU A 41 -2.56 5.56 -7.62
N ALA A 42 -3.68 4.86 -7.87
CA ALA A 42 -4.95 5.52 -8.14
C ALA A 42 -5.40 6.40 -6.97
N GLU A 43 -5.27 5.90 -5.73
CA GLU A 43 -5.61 6.69 -4.55
C GLU A 43 -4.70 7.90 -4.38
N LEU A 44 -3.41 7.73 -4.60
CA LEU A 44 -2.44 8.85 -4.50
C LEU A 44 -2.69 9.90 -5.57
N THR A 45 -2.99 9.47 -6.79
CA THR A 45 -3.31 10.38 -7.91
C THR A 45 -4.58 11.18 -7.61
N HIS A 46 -5.62 10.51 -7.10
CA HIS A 46 -6.85 11.18 -6.71
C HIS A 46 -6.59 12.21 -5.60
N GLY A 47 -5.81 11.84 -4.59
CA GLY A 47 -5.44 12.74 -3.51
C GLY A 47 -4.71 13.99 -4.01
N THR A 48 -3.84 13.82 -5.01
CA THR A 48 -3.10 14.91 -5.63
C THR A 48 -4.03 15.86 -6.39
N GLU A 49 -4.93 15.31 -7.21
CA GLU A 49 -5.85 16.10 -8.03
C GLU A 49 -6.82 16.94 -7.18
N LYS A 50 -7.27 16.42 -6.05
CA LYS A 50 -8.22 17.13 -5.19
C LYS A 50 -7.55 18.09 -4.19
N SER A 51 -6.22 18.12 -4.12
CA SER A 51 -5.49 18.92 -3.14
C SER A 51 -5.53 20.42 -3.48
N ALA A 52 -5.21 21.27 -2.49
CA ALA A 52 -5.11 22.71 -2.68
C ALA A 52 -3.93 23.12 -3.56
N CYS A 53 -2.89 22.27 -3.64
CA CYS A 53 -1.67 22.55 -4.42
C CYS A 53 -1.35 21.35 -5.31
N PRO A 54 -2.15 21.09 -6.38
CA PRO A 54 -1.96 19.89 -7.20
C PRO A 54 -0.57 19.76 -7.82
N GLU A 55 -0.02 20.85 -8.34
CA GLU A 55 1.27 20.80 -9.02
C GLU A 55 2.41 20.44 -8.08
N LYS A 56 2.41 20.99 -6.86
CA LYS A 56 3.40 20.67 -5.84
C LYS A 56 3.29 19.21 -5.43
N ASN A 57 2.07 18.73 -5.23
CA ASN A 57 1.83 17.36 -4.80
C ASN A 57 2.12 16.35 -5.91
N LYS A 58 1.88 16.71 -7.16
CA LYS A 58 2.27 15.89 -8.32
C LYS A 58 3.78 15.71 -8.38
N ALA A 59 4.54 16.77 -8.14
CA ALA A 59 6.00 16.71 -8.12
C ALA A 59 6.50 15.78 -7.01
N ALA A 60 5.92 15.90 -5.81
CA ALA A 60 6.27 15.04 -4.68
C ALA A 60 5.94 13.57 -4.97
N LEU A 61 4.79 13.32 -5.59
CA LEU A 61 4.39 11.97 -5.98
C LEU A 61 5.35 11.39 -7.03
N ALA A 62 5.72 12.19 -8.03
CA ALA A 62 6.66 11.75 -9.06
C ALA A 62 8.01 11.36 -8.45
N GLU A 63 8.47 12.11 -7.47
CA GLU A 63 9.72 11.83 -6.76
C GLU A 63 9.62 10.50 -6.01
N LEU A 64 8.51 10.26 -5.32
CA LEU A 64 8.29 8.98 -4.64
C LEU A 64 8.26 7.82 -5.64
N LEU A 65 7.54 7.98 -6.75
CA LEU A 65 7.40 6.92 -7.76
C LEU A 65 8.73 6.55 -8.42
N ALA A 66 9.67 7.46 -8.46
CA ALA A 66 11.00 7.17 -8.99
C ALA A 66 11.75 6.12 -8.16
N ALA A 67 11.39 5.98 -6.88
CA ALA A 67 12.01 5.02 -5.95
C ALA A 67 11.25 3.70 -5.83
N LEU A 68 10.09 3.59 -6.49
CA LEU A 68 9.19 2.44 -6.33
C LEU A 68 8.90 1.78 -7.67
N THR A 69 8.42 0.54 -7.61
CA THR A 69 7.86 -0.14 -8.77
C THR A 69 6.34 -0.24 -8.60
N VAL A 70 5.61 0.23 -9.59
CA VAL A 70 4.14 0.10 -9.62
C VAL A 70 3.79 -1.25 -10.24
N MET A 71 3.00 -2.05 -9.51
CA MET A 71 2.57 -3.36 -9.98
C MET A 71 1.15 -3.27 -10.53
N PRO A 72 0.90 -3.81 -11.74
CA PRO A 72 -0.45 -3.83 -12.28
C PRO A 72 -1.34 -4.79 -11.50
N PHE A 73 -2.59 -4.38 -11.27
CA PHE A 73 -3.58 -5.24 -10.61
C PHE A 73 -4.15 -6.21 -11.65
N ASP A 74 -3.71 -7.46 -11.61
CA ASP A 74 -4.03 -8.45 -12.64
C ASP A 74 -5.12 -9.44 -12.21
N ASP A 75 -5.33 -10.46 -13.04
CA ASP A 75 -6.34 -11.47 -12.79
C ASP A 75 -6.07 -12.33 -11.55
N LEU A 76 -4.80 -12.55 -11.21
CA LEU A 76 -4.45 -13.28 -9.99
C LEU A 76 -4.81 -12.47 -8.75
N ALA A 77 -4.57 -11.16 -8.79
CA ALA A 77 -4.98 -10.27 -7.71
C ALA A 77 -6.52 -10.22 -7.61
N ALA A 78 -7.21 -10.20 -8.74
CA ALA A 78 -8.67 -10.22 -8.76
C ALA A 78 -9.23 -11.49 -8.12
N ALA A 79 -8.61 -12.64 -8.37
CA ALA A 79 -9.03 -13.91 -7.77
C ALA A 79 -8.88 -13.88 -6.23
N GLN A 80 -7.77 -13.31 -5.74
CA GLN A 80 -7.57 -13.17 -4.30
C GLN A 80 -8.58 -12.19 -3.69
N TYR A 81 -8.92 -11.12 -4.40
CA TYR A 81 -9.94 -10.18 -3.93
C TYR A 81 -11.28 -10.88 -3.68
N GLY A 82 -11.72 -11.70 -4.62
CA GLY A 82 -12.98 -12.44 -4.47
C GLY A 82 -12.99 -13.31 -3.23
N LYS A 83 -11.90 -14.02 -2.97
CA LYS A 83 -11.77 -14.88 -1.80
C LYS A 83 -11.76 -14.09 -0.50
N ILE A 84 -11.00 -13.02 -0.45
CA ILE A 84 -10.88 -12.16 0.75
C ILE A 84 -12.21 -11.50 1.05
N CYS A 85 -12.85 -10.93 0.05
CA CYS A 85 -14.13 -10.23 0.21
C CYS A 85 -15.22 -11.18 0.74
N ALA A 86 -15.34 -12.36 0.15
CA ALA A 86 -16.31 -13.38 0.59
C ALA A 86 -16.03 -13.81 2.03
N HIS A 87 -14.77 -14.04 2.37
CA HIS A 87 -14.38 -14.45 3.72
C HIS A 87 -14.73 -13.38 4.76
N LEU A 88 -14.38 -12.13 4.51
CA LEU A 88 -14.63 -11.04 5.46
C LEU A 88 -16.12 -10.76 5.62
N GLN A 89 -16.89 -10.86 4.54
CA GLN A 89 -18.35 -10.72 4.60
C GLN A 89 -18.97 -11.84 5.44
N LYS A 90 -18.50 -13.06 5.25
CA LYS A 90 -18.99 -14.22 6.00
C LYS A 90 -18.68 -14.09 7.50
N CYS A 91 -17.52 -13.55 7.84
CA CYS A 91 -17.11 -13.34 9.23
C CYS A 91 -17.73 -12.09 9.86
N GLY A 92 -18.39 -11.25 9.06
CA GLY A 92 -18.96 -9.99 9.55
C GLY A 92 -17.91 -8.94 9.91
N THR A 93 -16.73 -9.03 9.32
CA THR A 93 -15.61 -8.13 9.61
C THR A 93 -15.07 -7.46 8.33
N PRO A 94 -15.92 -6.72 7.58
CA PRO A 94 -15.46 -6.08 6.36
C PRO A 94 -14.44 -4.98 6.63
N ILE A 95 -13.61 -4.72 5.63
CA ILE A 95 -12.70 -3.56 5.62
C ILE A 95 -13.01 -2.74 4.36
N GLY A 96 -12.39 -1.59 4.21
CA GLY A 96 -12.62 -0.75 3.03
C GLY A 96 -12.31 -1.47 1.74
N VAL A 97 -13.03 -1.13 0.66
CA VAL A 97 -12.88 -1.78 -0.64
C VAL A 97 -11.46 -1.62 -1.18
N MET A 98 -10.91 -0.41 -1.13
CA MET A 98 -9.55 -0.17 -1.60
C MET A 98 -8.53 -0.99 -0.81
N ASP A 99 -8.72 -1.10 0.51
CA ASP A 99 -7.84 -1.89 1.36
C ASP A 99 -7.93 -3.37 1.03
N MET A 100 -9.14 -3.88 0.71
CA MET A 100 -9.29 -5.26 0.27
C MET A 100 -8.58 -5.52 -1.05
N LEU A 101 -8.62 -4.55 -1.98
CA LEU A 101 -7.92 -4.66 -3.26
C LEU A 101 -6.40 -4.69 -3.06
N ILE A 102 -5.88 -3.82 -2.20
CA ILE A 102 -4.45 -3.76 -1.90
C ILE A 102 -3.99 -5.03 -1.22
N ALA A 103 -4.77 -5.53 -0.23
CA ALA A 103 -4.47 -6.78 0.46
C ALA A 103 -4.46 -7.96 -0.52
N ALA A 104 -5.43 -8.01 -1.42
CA ALA A 104 -5.52 -9.05 -2.44
C ALA A 104 -4.30 -9.03 -3.36
N HIS A 105 -3.87 -7.84 -3.73
CA HIS A 105 -2.71 -7.67 -4.61
C HIS A 105 -1.42 -8.16 -3.93
N ALA A 106 -1.19 -7.72 -2.69
CA ALA A 106 -0.02 -8.16 -1.93
C ALA A 106 0.01 -9.68 -1.77
N LYS A 107 -1.14 -10.26 -1.45
CA LYS A 107 -1.26 -11.70 -1.26
C LYS A 107 -1.03 -12.46 -2.55
N SER A 108 -1.53 -11.99 -3.67
CA SER A 108 -1.34 -12.63 -4.98
C SER A 108 0.12 -12.67 -5.41
N GLU A 109 0.91 -11.69 -4.99
CA GLU A 109 2.33 -11.57 -5.30
C GLU A 109 3.22 -12.15 -4.20
N ASP A 110 2.62 -12.72 -3.14
CA ASP A 110 3.34 -13.25 -1.99
C ASP A 110 4.26 -12.20 -1.35
N MET A 111 3.79 -10.98 -1.26
CA MET A 111 4.53 -9.85 -0.67
C MET A 111 4.02 -9.53 0.72
N THR A 112 4.94 -9.04 1.56
CA THR A 112 4.57 -8.46 2.85
C THR A 112 3.96 -7.08 2.60
N LEU A 113 2.79 -6.82 3.17
CA LEU A 113 2.15 -5.51 3.10
C LEU A 113 2.65 -4.65 4.25
N VAL A 114 3.23 -3.50 3.92
CA VAL A 114 3.66 -2.52 4.91
C VAL A 114 2.51 -1.55 5.14
N THR A 115 2.01 -1.51 6.37
CA THR A 115 0.84 -0.70 6.73
C THR A 115 0.87 -0.30 8.19
N ASN A 116 0.33 0.88 8.50
CA ASN A 116 0.05 1.28 9.87
C ASN A 116 -1.34 0.82 10.33
N ASN A 117 -2.19 0.41 9.39
CA ASN A 117 -3.56 -0.01 9.67
C ASN A 117 -3.62 -1.52 9.96
N VAL A 118 -2.80 -1.97 10.91
CA VAL A 118 -2.66 -3.38 11.25
C VAL A 118 -3.98 -3.99 11.68
N ARG A 119 -4.78 -3.25 12.44
CA ARG A 119 -6.05 -3.73 12.98
C ARG A 119 -7.02 -4.23 11.90
N GLU A 120 -7.08 -3.55 10.77
CA GLU A 120 -7.95 -3.97 9.68
C GLU A 120 -7.31 -5.05 8.83
N PHE A 121 -6.05 -4.89 8.46
CA PHE A 121 -5.38 -5.85 7.58
C PHE A 121 -5.12 -7.20 8.23
N GLU A 122 -5.02 -7.27 9.56
CA GLU A 122 -4.87 -8.58 10.25
C GLU A 122 -6.11 -9.45 10.12
N ARG A 123 -7.24 -8.87 9.72
CA ARG A 123 -8.46 -9.65 9.43
C ARG A 123 -8.34 -10.49 8.16
N VAL A 124 -7.39 -10.16 7.30
CA VAL A 124 -7.19 -10.88 6.03
C VAL A 124 -6.36 -12.14 6.29
N PRO A 125 -6.89 -13.34 5.99
CA PRO A 125 -6.17 -14.59 6.26
C PRO A 125 -4.87 -14.68 5.47
N ASP A 126 -3.82 -15.15 6.15
CA ASP A 126 -2.52 -15.47 5.53
C ASP A 126 -1.82 -14.29 4.84
N LEU A 127 -2.18 -13.06 5.22
CA LEU A 127 -1.49 -11.87 4.73
C LEU A 127 -0.34 -11.52 5.67
N ALA A 128 0.89 -11.47 5.15
CA ALA A 128 2.03 -11.01 5.91
C ALA A 128 2.00 -9.49 6.02
N ILE A 129 2.12 -8.97 7.23
CA ILE A 129 2.00 -7.53 7.54
C ILE A 129 3.24 -7.07 8.28
N GLU A 130 3.70 -5.86 7.95
CA GLU A 130 4.78 -5.20 8.68
C GLU A 130 4.36 -3.75 8.94
N ASN A 131 4.56 -3.26 10.17
CA ASN A 131 4.24 -1.89 10.53
C ASN A 131 5.53 -1.09 10.73
N TRP A 132 5.64 0.05 10.04
CA TRP A 132 6.79 0.94 10.15
C TRP A 132 6.54 2.11 11.13
N VAL A 133 5.33 2.23 11.65
CA VAL A 133 4.97 3.27 12.63
C VAL A 133 4.94 2.64 14.02
N GLU A 134 5.66 3.23 14.93
CA GLU A 134 5.70 2.75 16.32
C GLU A 134 4.61 3.36 17.20
#